data_e5b6c2e68b870911071959b794c15db1
#
_entry.id   e5b6c2e68b870911071959b794c15db1
#
_cell.length_a   1.000
_cell.length_b   1.000
_cell.length_c   1.000
_cell.angle_alpha   90.00
_cell.angle_beta   90.00
_cell.angle_gamma   90.00
#
_symmetry.space_group_name_H-M   'P 1'
#
loop_
_entity.id
_entity.type
_entity.pdbx_description
1 polymer ?
#
loop_
_entity_poly.entity_id
_entity_poly.type
_entity_poly.pdbx_seq_one_letter_code
_entity_poly.pdbx_strand_id
1 'polypeptide(L)'
;MDIKKLQDYQKHIRNFSIVAHIDHGKSTIADRILELTDTVSERQMKNQLLDDMPLERQRGITIKLNSVEVKYHAKDGETYIFHLIDTPGHVDFSYEVSRSLAACEGSLLVVDATQGVQAQTLANTYLAIDDDLEILPVINKIDLPSADPEMCKNEIEEMIGLDASDAVEVSGKTGQGIPELLEEIVKKVPAPDGDLNAPLKALIFDSKYDDYRGVVLSVRIEEGTVKPGDKIRIMNTGKEFEVTEVGVSSPHPVKKDMLIAGDVGYLTANIKSVRETRVGDTITSAETPTEKPLPGYRQIPPMVYSGMYPVDNQKYDDLKEALQKLQLNDAALEFEPETSQALGFGFRCGFLGLLHMDVVQERLEQEFGMDLIMTAPSVDYHAIMNDGSTKLIDNPADLPDAGEYKEVQEPYVKAEIMVPNDFVGPVMELCQRKRGEFVTMDYLDKYRVNVIYNMPLAEIIYDFFDELKSSTKGYASLDYEITGYRATDLVKIDMLLNKEPIDALSFIAHREEAQNRARQMTTMLKKLIPRQNFEVDIQGAIGAKIISRATIKPYRKDVTWKIHTGDPDRRAKLLEKQRRGKKRMKAVGRVEVPQDAFMAVLKMNDDDIKGK
;
A
#
# COMPACT_ATOMS: atom_id res chain seq x y z
N MET A 1 36.05 -24.22 -4.18
CA MET A 1 36.37 -23.21 -5.22
C MET A 1 37.57 -22.40 -4.75
N ASP A 2 38.46 -21.95 -5.65
CA ASP A 2 39.65 -21.18 -5.27
C ASP A 2 39.20 -19.76 -4.77
N ILE A 3 39.63 -19.36 -3.56
CA ILE A 3 39.26 -18.06 -2.94
C ILE A 3 39.57 -16.89 -3.89
N LYS A 4 40.68 -16.97 -4.66
CA LYS A 4 41.01 -15.92 -5.61
C LYS A 4 39.96 -15.75 -6.71
N LYS A 5 39.36 -16.85 -7.17
CA LYS A 5 38.30 -16.81 -8.18
C LYS A 5 37.01 -16.24 -7.60
N LEU A 6 36.73 -16.50 -6.33
CA LEU A 6 35.56 -15.92 -5.65
C LEU A 6 35.74 -14.44 -5.41
N GLN A 7 36.94 -13.97 -5.01
CA GLN A 7 37.29 -12.57 -4.89
C GLN A 7 37.21 -11.81 -6.23
N ASP A 8 37.63 -12.48 -7.30
CA ASP A 8 37.53 -11.93 -8.66
C ASP A 8 36.07 -11.81 -9.10
N TYR A 9 35.25 -12.83 -8.85
CA TYR A 9 33.80 -12.78 -9.09
C TYR A 9 33.13 -11.65 -8.29
N GLN A 10 33.42 -11.52 -6.99
CA GLN A 10 32.86 -10.48 -6.12
C GLN A 10 33.13 -9.06 -6.65
N LYS A 11 34.33 -8.77 -7.17
CA LYS A 11 34.69 -7.46 -7.77
C LYS A 11 33.82 -7.09 -8.97
N HIS A 12 33.28 -8.07 -9.65
CA HIS A 12 32.44 -7.87 -10.83
C HIS A 12 30.95 -7.84 -10.52
N ILE A 13 30.54 -7.95 -9.25
CA ILE A 13 29.15 -7.79 -8.83
C ILE A 13 28.78 -6.31 -8.78
N ARG A 14 27.55 -5.98 -9.21
CA ARG A 14 26.92 -4.66 -9.08
C ARG A 14 25.48 -4.86 -8.64
N ASN A 15 25.18 -4.47 -7.41
CA ASN A 15 23.81 -4.54 -6.87
C ASN A 15 23.21 -3.15 -6.92
N PHE A 16 22.10 -3.00 -7.61
CA PHE A 16 21.44 -1.72 -7.73
C PHE A 16 19.93 -1.85 -7.81
N SER A 17 19.26 -0.82 -7.37
CA SER A 17 17.81 -0.65 -7.46
C SER A 17 17.44 0.40 -8.50
N ILE A 18 16.17 0.45 -8.89
CA ILE A 18 15.62 1.53 -9.70
C ILE A 18 14.58 2.27 -8.88
N VAL A 19 14.85 3.52 -8.59
CA VAL A 19 13.95 4.43 -7.87
C VAL A 19 13.36 5.43 -8.87
N ALA A 20 12.03 5.54 -8.86
CA ALA A 20 11.31 6.43 -9.76
C ALA A 20 9.94 6.79 -9.19
N HIS A 21 9.40 7.91 -9.63
CA HIS A 21 7.97 8.19 -9.46
C HIS A 21 7.12 7.26 -10.35
N ILE A 22 5.83 7.13 -10.03
CA ILE A 22 4.88 6.38 -10.85
C ILE A 22 4.89 6.96 -12.27
N ASP A 23 4.82 6.09 -13.29
CA ASP A 23 4.85 6.42 -14.72
C ASP A 23 6.14 7.07 -15.25
N HIS A 24 7.21 7.22 -14.46
CA HIS A 24 8.50 7.70 -14.96
C HIS A 24 9.25 6.66 -15.82
N GLY A 25 8.74 5.43 -15.90
CA GLY A 25 9.22 4.39 -16.81
C GLY A 25 10.23 3.42 -16.21
N LYS A 26 10.18 3.21 -14.90
CA LYS A 26 11.01 2.24 -14.15
C LYS A 26 10.99 0.85 -14.78
N SER A 27 9.81 0.20 -14.87
CA SER A 27 9.65 -1.15 -15.41
C SER A 27 10.06 -1.24 -16.88
N THR A 28 9.87 -0.15 -17.65
CA THR A 28 10.30 -0.11 -19.06
C THR A 28 11.82 -0.09 -19.20
N ILE A 29 12.54 0.61 -18.31
CA ILE A 29 14.02 0.60 -18.29
C ILE A 29 14.51 -0.78 -17.87
N ALA A 30 13.91 -1.38 -16.84
CA ALA A 30 14.23 -2.73 -16.40
C ALA A 30 14.06 -3.76 -17.54
N ASP A 31 12.95 -3.71 -18.28
CA ASP A 31 12.71 -4.55 -19.46
C ASP A 31 13.82 -4.38 -20.51
N ARG A 32 14.28 -3.14 -20.77
CA ARG A 32 15.35 -2.88 -21.74
C ARG A 32 16.71 -3.41 -21.27
N ILE A 33 16.99 -3.33 -19.98
CA ILE A 33 18.21 -3.95 -19.42
C ILE A 33 18.19 -5.46 -19.65
N LEU A 34 17.06 -6.13 -19.37
CA LEU A 34 16.91 -7.57 -19.58
C LEU A 34 17.02 -7.99 -21.05
N GLU A 35 16.48 -7.17 -21.95
CA GLU A 35 16.54 -7.40 -23.39
C GLU A 35 17.97 -7.26 -23.93
N LEU A 36 18.67 -6.15 -23.61
CA LEU A 36 20.02 -5.86 -24.12
C LEU A 36 21.09 -6.80 -23.56
N THR A 37 20.84 -7.44 -22.44
CA THR A 37 21.75 -8.39 -21.80
C THR A 37 21.46 -9.85 -22.19
N ASP A 38 20.55 -10.07 -23.14
CA ASP A 38 20.10 -11.41 -23.57
C ASP A 38 19.68 -12.33 -22.40
N THR A 39 19.30 -11.73 -21.25
CA THR A 39 18.84 -12.47 -20.07
C THR A 39 17.54 -13.20 -20.37
N VAL A 40 16.73 -12.63 -21.26
CA VAL A 40 15.46 -13.18 -21.72
C VAL A 40 15.41 -13.20 -23.23
N SER A 41 15.03 -14.34 -23.81
CA SER A 41 14.89 -14.44 -25.26
C SER A 41 13.77 -13.54 -25.79
N GLU A 42 13.89 -12.99 -27.01
CA GLU A 42 12.87 -12.17 -27.67
C GLU A 42 11.46 -12.79 -27.64
N ARG A 43 11.36 -14.13 -27.69
CA ARG A 43 10.07 -14.84 -27.64
C ARG A 43 9.41 -14.86 -26.27
N GLN A 44 10.19 -14.67 -25.21
CA GLN A 44 9.74 -14.66 -23.82
C GLN A 44 9.53 -13.25 -23.29
N MET A 45 10.07 -12.23 -23.99
CA MET A 45 9.86 -10.82 -23.63
C MET A 45 8.38 -10.48 -23.66
N LYS A 46 7.92 -9.90 -22.57
CA LYS A 46 6.60 -9.31 -22.39
C LYS A 46 6.81 -7.94 -21.74
N ASN A 47 5.92 -7.02 -22.00
CA ASN A 47 5.94 -5.75 -21.30
C ASN A 47 5.80 -5.97 -19.79
N GLN A 48 6.60 -5.25 -19.01
CA GLN A 48 6.63 -5.36 -17.55
C GLN A 48 6.91 -6.81 -17.10
N LEU A 49 8.02 -7.34 -17.58
CA LEU A 49 8.37 -8.75 -17.35
C LEU A 49 8.60 -9.06 -15.87
N LEU A 50 9.14 -8.10 -15.11
CA LEU A 50 9.41 -8.25 -13.68
C LEU A 50 8.15 -8.11 -12.82
N ASP A 51 7.10 -7.50 -13.35
CA ASP A 51 5.80 -7.42 -12.69
C ASP A 51 5.08 -8.78 -12.81
N ASP A 52 5.35 -9.68 -11.87
CA ASP A 52 4.88 -11.08 -11.92
C ASP A 52 3.36 -11.20 -11.70
N MET A 53 2.77 -10.30 -10.93
CA MET A 53 1.36 -10.34 -10.61
C MET A 53 0.49 -9.76 -11.73
N PRO A 54 -0.65 -10.40 -12.08
CA PRO A 54 -1.62 -9.83 -13.02
C PRO A 54 -2.08 -8.42 -12.62
N LEU A 55 -2.19 -8.18 -11.33
CA LEU A 55 -2.61 -6.92 -10.74
C LEU A 55 -1.61 -5.79 -10.99
N GLU A 56 -0.31 -6.05 -10.89
CA GLU A 56 0.75 -5.09 -11.21
C GLU A 56 0.62 -4.59 -12.65
N ARG A 57 0.43 -5.52 -13.58
CA ARG A 57 0.26 -5.20 -15.01
C ARG A 57 -1.04 -4.47 -15.32
N GLN A 58 -2.13 -4.79 -14.61
CA GLN A 58 -3.42 -4.10 -14.79
C GLN A 58 -3.36 -2.65 -14.30
N ARG A 59 -2.68 -2.43 -13.18
CA ARG A 59 -2.58 -1.10 -12.56
C ARG A 59 -1.37 -0.30 -13.06
N GLY A 60 -0.42 -0.93 -13.76
CA GLY A 60 0.80 -0.30 -14.25
C GLY A 60 1.77 0.10 -13.14
N ILE A 61 1.70 -0.54 -11.97
CA ILE A 61 2.54 -0.25 -10.80
C ILE A 61 3.22 -1.52 -10.31
N THR A 62 4.47 -1.43 -9.91
CA THR A 62 5.15 -2.50 -9.17
C THR A 62 4.66 -2.50 -7.74
N ILE A 63 4.17 -3.63 -7.26
CA ILE A 63 3.66 -3.83 -5.90
C ILE A 63 4.67 -4.59 -5.08
N LYS A 64 5.23 -5.67 -5.64
CA LYS A 64 6.16 -6.55 -4.97
C LYS A 64 7.58 -6.39 -5.50
N LEU A 65 8.52 -6.41 -4.57
CA LEU A 65 9.93 -6.42 -4.86
C LEU A 65 10.33 -7.68 -5.66
N ASN A 66 11.10 -7.49 -6.74
CA ASN A 66 11.69 -8.56 -7.52
C ASN A 66 13.19 -8.32 -7.70
N SER A 67 14.00 -9.37 -7.53
CA SER A 67 15.44 -9.31 -7.78
C SER A 67 15.82 -10.22 -8.94
N VAL A 68 16.67 -9.73 -9.87
CA VAL A 68 17.09 -10.48 -11.04
C VAL A 68 18.60 -10.38 -11.23
N GLU A 69 19.27 -11.54 -11.38
CA GLU A 69 20.66 -11.62 -11.80
C GLU A 69 20.76 -11.50 -13.32
N VAL A 70 21.59 -10.58 -13.77
CA VAL A 70 21.83 -10.28 -15.18
C VAL A 70 23.34 -10.32 -15.44
N LYS A 71 23.76 -10.93 -16.55
CA LYS A 71 25.16 -10.93 -16.98
C LYS A 71 25.37 -9.88 -18.05
N TYR A 72 26.27 -8.97 -17.79
CA TYR A 72 26.61 -7.90 -18.73
C TYR A 72 28.06 -8.01 -19.21
N HIS A 73 28.26 -8.03 -20.54
CA HIS A 73 29.57 -7.99 -21.16
C HIS A 73 29.93 -6.54 -21.46
N ALA A 74 30.78 -5.96 -20.61
CA ALA A 74 31.15 -4.56 -20.70
C ALA A 74 32.19 -4.27 -21.81
N LYS A 75 32.34 -3.01 -22.17
CA LYS A 75 33.29 -2.58 -23.21
C LYS A 75 34.76 -2.78 -22.84
N ASP A 76 35.06 -2.93 -21.55
CA ASP A 76 36.41 -3.30 -21.07
C ASP A 76 36.80 -4.76 -21.35
N GLY A 77 35.86 -5.58 -21.82
CA GLY A 77 36.03 -6.98 -22.13
C GLY A 77 35.74 -7.94 -20.97
N GLU A 78 35.42 -7.44 -19.80
CA GLU A 78 35.06 -8.22 -18.62
C GLU A 78 33.55 -8.50 -18.57
N THR A 79 33.17 -9.50 -17.78
CA THR A 79 31.75 -9.84 -17.56
C THR A 79 31.34 -9.47 -16.15
N TYR A 80 30.39 -8.58 -16.04
CA TYR A 80 29.81 -8.15 -14.77
C TYR A 80 28.53 -8.89 -14.45
N ILE A 81 28.27 -9.06 -13.18
CA ILE A 81 27.04 -9.67 -12.64
C ILE A 81 26.23 -8.56 -12.01
N PHE A 82 25.11 -8.23 -12.62
CA PHE A 82 24.19 -7.24 -12.10
C PHE A 82 23.10 -7.93 -11.31
N HIS A 83 22.86 -7.50 -10.09
CA HIS A 83 21.64 -7.82 -9.36
C HIS A 83 20.76 -6.58 -9.40
N LEU A 84 19.79 -6.61 -10.30
CA LEU A 84 18.77 -5.58 -10.41
C LEU A 84 17.66 -5.89 -9.41
N ILE A 85 17.39 -4.97 -8.49
CA ILE A 85 16.28 -5.06 -7.53
C ILE A 85 15.23 -4.05 -7.94
N ASP A 86 14.09 -4.56 -8.44
CA ASP A 86 12.97 -3.73 -8.83
C ASP A 86 12.14 -3.34 -7.61
N THR A 87 11.91 -2.02 -7.42
CA THR A 87 11.27 -1.47 -6.22
C THR A 87 9.89 -0.91 -6.56
N PRO A 88 8.91 -0.99 -5.65
CA PRO A 88 7.67 -0.23 -5.79
C PRO A 88 7.94 1.28 -5.90
N GLY A 89 7.06 1.99 -6.61
CA GLY A 89 7.17 3.46 -6.76
C GLY A 89 6.23 4.25 -5.86
N HIS A 90 5.29 3.60 -5.16
CA HIS A 90 4.23 4.27 -4.40
C HIS A 90 4.58 4.41 -2.92
N VAL A 91 4.14 5.51 -2.29
CA VAL A 91 4.41 5.82 -0.86
C VAL A 91 3.91 4.72 0.10
N ASP A 92 2.78 4.08 -0.18
CA ASP A 92 2.25 2.98 0.64
C ASP A 92 3.21 1.78 0.72
N PHE A 93 4.15 1.68 -0.21
CA PHE A 93 5.16 0.62 -0.29
C PHE A 93 6.57 1.12 0.05
N SER A 94 6.69 2.23 0.76
CA SER A 94 8.00 2.77 1.19
C SER A 94 8.81 1.79 2.02
N TYR A 95 8.13 0.88 2.74
CA TYR A 95 8.77 -0.21 3.49
C TYR A 95 9.46 -1.22 2.56
N GLU A 96 8.83 -1.57 1.44
CA GLU A 96 9.45 -2.41 0.40
C GLU A 96 10.63 -1.72 -0.26
N VAL A 97 10.52 -0.40 -0.49
CA VAL A 97 11.61 0.41 -1.05
C VAL A 97 12.82 0.39 -0.12
N SER A 98 12.66 0.70 1.16
CA SER A 98 13.75 0.68 2.13
C SER A 98 14.46 -0.68 2.20
N ARG A 99 13.70 -1.77 2.14
CA ARG A 99 14.26 -3.13 2.13
C ARG A 99 15.09 -3.43 0.88
N SER A 100 14.63 -2.93 -0.25
CA SER A 100 15.32 -3.09 -1.52
C SER A 100 16.64 -2.33 -1.54
N LEU A 101 16.63 -1.10 -1.05
CA LEU A 101 17.79 -0.22 -0.99
C LEU A 101 18.88 -0.83 -0.11
N ALA A 102 18.55 -1.33 1.06
CA ALA A 102 19.51 -1.96 1.98
C ALA A 102 20.20 -3.22 1.42
N ALA A 103 19.73 -3.78 0.29
CA ALA A 103 20.39 -4.89 -0.40
C ALA A 103 21.28 -4.45 -1.56
N CYS A 104 21.45 -3.13 -1.79
CA CYS A 104 22.15 -2.55 -2.93
C CYS A 104 23.36 -1.72 -2.49
N GLU A 105 24.30 -1.50 -3.43
CA GLU A 105 25.37 -0.51 -3.34
C GLU A 105 25.07 0.72 -4.19
N GLY A 106 24.09 0.66 -5.09
CA GLY A 106 23.71 1.79 -5.92
C GLY A 106 22.23 1.86 -6.22
N SER A 107 21.78 3.02 -6.68
CA SER A 107 20.40 3.26 -7.07
C SER A 107 20.33 4.12 -8.34
N LEU A 108 19.51 3.70 -9.30
CA LEU A 108 19.21 4.50 -10.49
C LEU A 108 18.03 5.42 -10.16
N LEU A 109 18.30 6.72 -10.11
CA LEU A 109 17.28 7.73 -9.90
C LEU A 109 16.67 8.13 -11.26
N VAL A 110 15.51 7.57 -11.59
CA VAL A 110 14.87 7.78 -12.89
C VAL A 110 13.88 8.94 -12.82
N VAL A 111 14.12 9.95 -13.63
CA VAL A 111 13.28 11.16 -13.76
C VAL A 111 12.74 11.25 -15.19
N ASP A 112 11.44 11.53 -15.33
CA ASP A 112 10.80 11.78 -16.62
C ASP A 112 11.20 13.16 -17.16
N ALA A 113 11.81 13.20 -18.36
CA ALA A 113 12.25 14.42 -19.01
C ALA A 113 11.15 15.46 -19.27
N THR A 114 9.87 15.06 -19.15
CA THR A 114 8.73 15.96 -19.38
C THR A 114 8.07 16.45 -18.10
N GLN A 115 8.32 15.77 -16.96
CA GLN A 115 7.66 16.04 -15.68
C GLN A 115 8.64 16.55 -14.60
N GLY A 116 9.92 16.23 -14.74
CA GLY A 116 10.95 16.59 -13.76
C GLY A 116 10.85 15.81 -12.46
N VAL A 117 11.47 16.33 -11.40
CA VAL A 117 11.51 15.72 -10.06
C VAL A 117 10.13 15.82 -9.40
N GLN A 118 9.65 14.72 -8.83
CA GLN A 118 8.36 14.59 -8.15
C GLN A 118 8.56 14.23 -6.66
N ALA A 119 7.52 14.38 -5.81
CA ALA A 119 7.65 14.17 -4.37
C ALA A 119 8.14 12.75 -3.99
N GLN A 120 7.61 11.71 -4.65
CA GLN A 120 8.06 10.34 -4.41
C GLN A 120 9.52 10.12 -4.85
N THR A 121 9.97 10.83 -5.89
CA THR A 121 11.36 10.82 -6.32
C THR A 121 12.26 11.32 -5.18
N LEU A 122 11.88 12.43 -4.55
CA LEU A 122 12.60 13.00 -3.40
C LEU A 122 12.62 12.05 -2.21
N ALA A 123 11.46 11.58 -1.77
CA ALA A 123 11.33 10.69 -0.62
C ALA A 123 12.19 9.43 -0.77
N ASN A 124 12.09 8.76 -1.93
CA ASN A 124 12.86 7.55 -2.19
C ASN A 124 14.37 7.82 -2.36
N THR A 125 14.73 8.99 -2.87
CA THR A 125 16.15 9.38 -2.98
C THR A 125 16.76 9.63 -1.60
N TYR A 126 16.04 10.26 -0.69
CA TYR A 126 16.52 10.43 0.68
C TYR A 126 16.70 9.08 1.40
N LEU A 127 15.82 8.10 1.19
CA LEU A 127 16.03 6.75 1.69
C LEU A 127 17.32 6.12 1.13
N ALA A 128 17.62 6.33 -0.15
CA ALA A 128 18.86 5.83 -0.76
C ALA A 128 20.10 6.56 -0.20
N ILE A 129 20.01 7.86 0.11
CA ILE A 129 21.08 8.63 0.76
C ILE A 129 21.30 8.14 2.19
N ASP A 130 20.23 7.88 2.94
CA ASP A 130 20.31 7.38 4.32
C ASP A 130 20.97 6.00 4.41
N ASP A 131 20.82 5.18 3.35
CA ASP A 131 21.49 3.87 3.21
C ASP A 131 22.88 3.97 2.57
N ASP A 132 23.44 5.19 2.38
CA ASP A 132 24.78 5.48 1.84
C ASP A 132 25.03 4.89 0.42
N LEU A 133 23.98 4.87 -0.43
CA LEU A 133 24.05 4.31 -1.78
C LEU A 133 24.64 5.32 -2.78
N GLU A 134 25.38 4.80 -3.78
CA GLU A 134 25.76 5.58 -4.96
C GLU A 134 24.53 5.82 -5.85
N ILE A 135 24.16 7.09 -6.04
CA ILE A 135 22.96 7.45 -6.80
C ILE A 135 23.35 7.89 -8.21
N LEU A 136 22.80 7.20 -9.23
CA LEU A 136 22.99 7.54 -10.64
C LEU A 136 21.73 8.23 -11.17
N PRO A 137 21.77 9.54 -11.46
CA PRO A 137 20.67 10.22 -12.13
C PRO A 137 20.48 9.73 -13.57
N VAL A 138 19.23 9.38 -13.92
CA VAL A 138 18.82 8.88 -15.24
C VAL A 138 17.62 9.67 -15.72
N ILE A 139 17.74 10.37 -16.84
CA ILE A 139 16.66 11.16 -17.42
C ILE A 139 16.01 10.37 -18.54
N ASN A 140 14.78 9.93 -18.29
CA ASN A 140 14.04 9.06 -19.20
C ASN A 140 13.04 9.81 -20.07
N LYS A 141 12.55 9.13 -21.11
CA LYS A 141 11.57 9.63 -22.08
C LYS A 141 12.07 10.79 -22.96
N ILE A 142 13.36 10.81 -23.26
CA ILE A 142 13.97 11.82 -24.14
C ILE A 142 13.45 11.77 -25.60
N ASP A 143 12.71 10.71 -25.96
CA ASP A 143 12.06 10.55 -27.26
C ASP A 143 10.80 11.43 -27.42
N LEU A 144 10.29 12.01 -26.33
CA LEU A 144 9.08 12.84 -26.37
C LEU A 144 9.42 14.27 -26.82
N PRO A 145 8.56 14.92 -27.66
CA PRO A 145 8.79 16.28 -28.15
C PRO A 145 8.84 17.35 -27.05
N SER A 146 8.26 17.07 -25.87
CA SER A 146 8.23 17.96 -24.70
C SER A 146 9.35 17.68 -23.69
N ALA A 147 10.27 16.78 -24.02
CA ALA A 147 11.39 16.45 -23.13
C ALA A 147 12.35 17.63 -22.97
N ASP A 148 12.70 17.95 -21.72
CA ASP A 148 13.70 18.96 -21.36
C ASP A 148 14.69 18.35 -20.34
N PRO A 149 15.74 17.66 -20.82
CA PRO A 149 16.74 17.06 -19.96
C PRO A 149 17.50 18.07 -19.10
N GLU A 150 17.78 19.26 -19.63
CA GLU A 150 18.52 20.29 -18.90
C GLU A 150 17.71 20.85 -17.73
N MET A 151 16.40 21.01 -17.90
CA MET A 151 15.51 21.36 -16.79
C MET A 151 15.62 20.29 -15.68
N CYS A 152 15.54 19.01 -16.03
CA CYS A 152 15.59 17.91 -15.04
C CYS A 152 16.93 17.85 -14.31
N LYS A 153 18.08 18.08 -15.00
CA LYS A 153 19.39 18.14 -14.36
C LYS A 153 19.45 19.26 -13.31
N ASN A 154 19.00 20.47 -13.69
CA ASN A 154 18.95 21.58 -12.75
C ASN A 154 18.05 21.28 -11.55
N GLU A 155 16.90 20.66 -11.75
CA GLU A 155 16.00 20.29 -10.66
C GLU A 155 16.61 19.25 -9.71
N ILE A 156 17.32 18.25 -10.22
CA ILE A 156 18.03 17.27 -9.39
C ILE A 156 19.10 17.98 -8.55
N GLU A 157 19.86 18.91 -9.14
CA GLU A 157 20.89 19.66 -8.41
C GLU A 157 20.30 20.60 -7.37
N GLU A 158 19.23 21.35 -7.72
CA GLU A 158 18.63 22.34 -6.81
C GLU A 158 17.80 21.71 -5.69
N MET A 159 17.04 20.64 -5.99
CA MET A 159 16.09 20.06 -5.04
C MET A 159 16.69 18.94 -4.20
N ILE A 160 17.60 18.15 -4.77
CA ILE A 160 18.19 16.98 -4.11
C ILE A 160 19.61 17.28 -3.63
N GLY A 161 20.32 18.15 -4.35
CA GLY A 161 21.72 18.47 -4.08
C GLY A 161 22.70 17.44 -4.66
N LEU A 162 22.26 16.62 -5.61
CA LEU A 162 23.10 15.65 -6.33
C LEU A 162 23.63 16.28 -7.61
N ASP A 163 24.90 16.03 -7.93
CA ASP A 163 25.47 16.42 -9.24
C ASP A 163 24.81 15.62 -10.36
N ALA A 164 24.09 16.31 -11.22
CA ALA A 164 23.38 15.71 -12.36
C ALA A 164 24.02 16.07 -13.72
N SER A 165 25.20 16.73 -13.72
CA SER A 165 25.91 17.12 -14.95
C SER A 165 26.18 15.93 -15.87
N ASP A 166 26.49 14.77 -15.29
CA ASP A 166 26.75 13.50 -15.95
C ASP A 166 25.52 12.56 -15.99
N ALA A 167 24.31 13.08 -15.78
CA ALA A 167 23.08 12.28 -15.82
C ALA A 167 22.93 11.59 -17.18
N VAL A 168 22.58 10.30 -17.16
CA VAL A 168 22.42 9.51 -18.38
C VAL A 168 21.04 9.77 -18.99
N GLU A 169 21.02 10.22 -20.24
CA GLU A 169 19.79 10.50 -20.97
C GLU A 169 19.34 9.25 -21.74
N VAL A 170 18.14 8.74 -21.43
CA VAL A 170 17.64 7.47 -21.99
C VAL A 170 16.20 7.58 -22.51
N SER A 171 15.85 6.65 -23.37
CA SER A 171 14.47 6.32 -23.69
C SER A 171 14.24 4.83 -23.47
N GLY A 172 13.55 4.48 -22.40
CA GLY A 172 13.13 3.09 -22.17
C GLY A 172 12.26 2.55 -23.30
N LYS A 173 11.50 3.39 -23.98
CA LYS A 173 10.65 3.01 -25.12
C LYS A 173 11.44 2.64 -26.37
N THR A 174 12.46 3.39 -26.72
CA THR A 174 13.25 3.19 -27.94
C THR A 174 14.55 2.41 -27.72
N GLY A 175 15.03 2.29 -26.47
CA GLY A 175 16.30 1.71 -26.10
C GLY A 175 17.50 2.67 -26.22
N GLN A 176 17.27 3.91 -26.64
CA GLN A 176 18.34 4.92 -26.76
C GLN A 176 18.94 5.22 -25.38
N GLY A 177 20.28 5.31 -25.30
CA GLY A 177 21.03 5.63 -24.08
C GLY A 177 21.15 4.47 -23.07
N ILE A 178 20.47 3.35 -23.27
CA ILE A 178 20.55 2.21 -22.33
C ILE A 178 21.94 1.52 -22.34
N PRO A 179 22.61 1.33 -23.50
CA PRO A 179 23.99 0.81 -23.49
C PRO A 179 24.96 1.70 -22.69
N GLU A 180 24.80 3.02 -22.78
CA GLU A 180 25.58 4.00 -22.02
C GLU A 180 25.27 3.88 -20.52
N LEU A 181 24.00 3.71 -20.16
CA LEU A 181 23.58 3.49 -18.78
C LEU A 181 24.24 2.27 -18.16
N LEU A 182 24.30 1.13 -18.90
CA LEU A 182 24.94 -0.10 -18.42
C LEU A 182 26.45 0.11 -18.15
N GLU A 183 27.14 0.88 -18.99
CA GLU A 183 28.55 1.22 -18.75
C GLU A 183 28.74 2.15 -17.55
N GLU A 184 27.85 3.11 -17.34
CA GLU A 184 27.94 3.99 -16.16
C GLU A 184 27.63 3.21 -14.86
N ILE A 185 26.74 2.21 -14.88
CA ILE A 185 26.53 1.29 -13.74
C ILE A 185 27.84 0.56 -13.41
N VAL A 186 28.53 0.00 -14.41
CA VAL A 186 29.83 -0.68 -14.20
C VAL A 186 30.84 0.24 -13.54
N LYS A 187 30.88 1.51 -13.96
CA LYS A 187 31.89 2.49 -13.57
C LYS A 187 31.61 3.11 -12.20
N LYS A 188 30.34 3.48 -11.91
CA LYS A 188 29.96 4.27 -10.73
C LYS A 188 29.48 3.41 -9.57
N VAL A 189 28.68 2.37 -9.81
CA VAL A 189 28.22 1.51 -8.72
C VAL A 189 29.39 0.71 -8.17
N PRO A 190 29.73 0.81 -6.88
CA PRO A 190 30.84 0.06 -6.31
C PRO A 190 30.55 -1.44 -6.28
N ALA A 191 31.64 -2.23 -6.26
CA ALA A 191 31.52 -3.65 -5.96
C ALA A 191 31.16 -3.82 -4.47
N PRO A 192 30.41 -4.88 -4.10
CA PRO A 192 30.08 -5.12 -2.72
C PRO A 192 31.33 -5.42 -1.88
N ASP A 193 31.40 -4.81 -0.71
CA ASP A 193 32.38 -5.14 0.30
C ASP A 193 31.90 -6.35 1.12
N GLY A 194 32.80 -7.23 1.51
CA GLY A 194 32.46 -8.37 2.36
C GLY A 194 33.60 -9.37 2.42
N ASP A 195 33.89 -9.88 3.60
CA ASP A 195 34.93 -10.91 3.78
C ASP A 195 34.36 -12.30 3.53
N LEU A 196 34.85 -12.96 2.47
CA LEU A 196 34.46 -14.33 2.11
C LEU A 196 34.83 -15.37 3.17
N ASN A 197 35.78 -15.05 4.05
CA ASN A 197 36.25 -15.95 5.11
C ASN A 197 35.60 -15.69 6.48
N ALA A 198 34.83 -14.62 6.58
CA ALA A 198 34.09 -14.32 7.80
C ALA A 198 32.94 -15.32 8.02
N PRO A 199 32.42 -15.45 9.24
CA PRO A 199 31.20 -16.16 9.50
C PRO A 199 30.06 -15.64 8.63
N LEU A 200 29.19 -16.55 8.16
CA LEU A 200 28.02 -16.17 7.37
C LEU A 200 27.20 -15.09 8.06
N LYS A 201 26.89 -14.03 7.34
CA LYS A 201 26.03 -12.94 7.76
C LYS A 201 25.21 -12.52 6.56
N ALA A 202 23.92 -12.85 6.57
CA ALA A 202 23.02 -12.55 5.48
C ALA A 202 21.75 -11.86 5.99
N LEU A 203 21.28 -10.87 5.23
CA LEU A 203 20.06 -10.11 5.53
C LEU A 203 18.89 -10.72 4.74
N ILE A 204 17.78 -11.01 5.42
CA ILE A 204 16.52 -11.37 4.77
C ILE A 204 15.82 -10.09 4.35
N PHE A 205 15.74 -9.80 3.06
CA PHE A 205 15.06 -8.61 2.58
C PHE A 205 13.64 -8.88 2.03
N ASP A 206 13.33 -10.15 1.67
CA ASP A 206 11.98 -10.59 1.32
C ASP A 206 11.79 -12.08 1.63
N SER A 207 10.55 -12.54 1.68
CA SER A 207 10.21 -13.95 1.81
C SER A 207 8.93 -14.28 1.06
N LYS A 208 8.87 -15.47 0.48
CA LYS A 208 7.66 -15.98 -0.16
C LYS A 208 7.43 -17.44 0.20
N TYR A 209 6.18 -17.83 0.23
CA TYR A 209 5.82 -19.22 0.41
C TYR A 209 5.61 -19.88 -0.96
N ASP A 210 6.22 -21.03 -1.13
CA ASP A 210 6.07 -21.89 -2.29
C ASP A 210 5.53 -23.25 -1.82
N ASP A 211 4.46 -23.75 -2.43
CA ASP A 211 3.79 -24.99 -2.00
C ASP A 211 4.71 -26.22 -2.06
N TYR A 212 5.75 -26.18 -2.90
CA TYR A 212 6.69 -27.30 -3.09
C TYR A 212 7.99 -27.15 -2.30
N ARG A 213 8.46 -25.91 -2.11
CA ARG A 213 9.76 -25.60 -1.49
C ARG A 213 9.64 -25.10 -0.05
N GLY A 214 8.42 -24.81 0.41
CA GLY A 214 8.18 -24.14 1.67
C GLY A 214 8.53 -22.65 1.61
N VAL A 215 9.10 -22.12 2.68
CA VAL A 215 9.52 -20.70 2.72
C VAL A 215 10.79 -20.53 1.89
N VAL A 216 10.73 -19.67 0.89
CA VAL A 216 11.84 -19.19 0.07
C VAL A 216 12.23 -17.82 0.61
N LEU A 217 13.45 -17.69 1.10
CA LEU A 217 13.99 -16.44 1.64
C LEU A 217 14.82 -15.74 0.58
N SER A 218 14.51 -14.49 0.28
CA SER A 218 15.36 -13.61 -0.52
C SER A 218 16.40 -12.99 0.40
N VAL A 219 17.67 -13.17 0.07
CA VAL A 219 18.78 -12.83 0.96
C VAL A 219 19.87 -12.04 0.23
N ARG A 220 20.41 -11.08 0.93
CA ARG A 220 21.66 -10.42 0.63
C ARG A 220 22.76 -11.03 1.50
N ILE A 221 23.81 -11.56 0.91
CA ILE A 221 24.97 -12.07 1.64
C ILE A 221 25.93 -10.91 1.90
N GLU A 222 26.08 -10.52 3.17
CA GLU A 222 26.99 -9.44 3.57
C GLU A 222 28.41 -9.98 3.81
N GLU A 223 28.51 -11.08 4.54
CA GLU A 223 29.78 -11.72 4.86
C GLU A 223 29.69 -13.24 4.72
N GLY A 224 30.81 -13.87 4.40
CA GLY A 224 30.93 -15.30 4.34
C GLY A 224 30.35 -15.93 3.08
N THR A 225 29.95 -17.17 3.20
CA THR A 225 29.36 -17.96 2.09
C THR A 225 28.30 -18.91 2.63
N VAL A 226 27.34 -19.29 1.80
CA VAL A 226 26.31 -20.29 2.11
C VAL A 226 26.07 -21.24 0.95
N LYS A 227 25.91 -22.54 1.23
CA LYS A 227 25.66 -23.60 0.25
C LYS A 227 24.66 -24.63 0.76
N PRO A 228 24.07 -25.45 -0.10
CA PRO A 228 23.22 -26.56 0.33
C PRO A 228 23.95 -27.49 1.30
N GLY A 229 23.25 -27.91 2.38
CA GLY A 229 23.78 -28.73 3.45
C GLY A 229 24.37 -27.95 4.63
N ASP A 230 24.57 -26.64 4.50
CA ASP A 230 25.04 -25.82 5.62
C ASP A 230 23.92 -25.67 6.65
N LYS A 231 24.30 -25.64 7.94
CA LYS A 231 23.37 -25.32 9.03
C LYS A 231 23.39 -23.84 9.32
N ILE A 232 22.25 -23.22 9.17
CA ILE A 232 22.03 -21.80 9.43
C ILE A 232 21.22 -21.60 10.69
N ARG A 233 21.40 -20.45 11.35
CA ARG A 233 20.61 -19.98 12.48
C ARG A 233 19.99 -18.64 12.15
N ILE A 234 18.69 -18.50 12.41
CA ILE A 234 17.97 -17.23 12.38
C ILE A 234 18.24 -16.52 13.72
N MET A 235 18.83 -15.34 13.69
CA MET A 235 19.34 -14.73 14.92
C MET A 235 18.24 -14.29 15.89
N ASN A 236 17.11 -13.78 15.38
CA ASN A 236 16.00 -13.32 16.20
C ASN A 236 15.29 -14.49 16.94
N THR A 237 15.01 -15.58 16.23
CA THR A 237 14.30 -16.72 16.82
C THR A 237 15.23 -17.76 17.47
N GLY A 238 16.52 -17.71 17.16
CA GLY A 238 17.52 -18.68 17.57
C GLY A 238 17.34 -20.08 16.96
N LYS A 239 16.40 -20.26 16.03
CA LYS A 239 16.11 -21.54 15.38
C LYS A 239 17.15 -21.88 14.33
N GLU A 240 17.45 -23.17 14.22
CA GLU A 240 18.43 -23.71 13.29
C GLU A 240 17.74 -24.51 12.19
N PHE A 241 18.23 -24.36 10.96
CA PHE A 241 17.72 -25.04 9.79
C PHE A 241 18.88 -25.49 8.90
N GLU A 242 18.66 -26.54 8.12
CA GLU A 242 19.59 -27.00 7.11
C GLU A 242 19.19 -26.43 5.74
N VAL A 243 20.13 -25.78 5.07
CA VAL A 243 19.93 -25.21 3.74
C VAL A 243 19.74 -26.33 2.73
N THR A 244 18.63 -26.32 2.02
CA THR A 244 18.31 -27.33 1.01
C THR A 244 18.69 -26.89 -0.41
N GLU A 245 18.54 -25.59 -0.70
CA GLU A 245 18.83 -25.02 -2.00
C GLU A 245 19.24 -23.56 -1.85
N VAL A 246 20.18 -23.13 -2.69
CA VAL A 246 20.52 -21.72 -2.90
C VAL A 246 20.51 -21.40 -4.38
N GLY A 247 20.23 -20.17 -4.75
CA GLY A 247 20.18 -19.76 -6.14
C GLY A 247 19.89 -18.27 -6.33
N VAL A 248 19.68 -17.89 -7.57
CA VAL A 248 19.35 -16.53 -8.01
C VAL A 248 18.14 -16.57 -8.94
N SER A 249 17.50 -15.45 -9.16
CA SER A 249 16.43 -15.29 -10.15
C SER A 249 17.00 -14.68 -11.42
N SER A 250 16.74 -15.30 -12.61
CA SER A 250 17.28 -14.80 -13.89
C SER A 250 16.34 -15.13 -15.08
N PRO A 251 15.18 -14.52 -15.25
CA PRO A 251 14.19 -14.07 -14.28
C PRO A 251 13.54 -15.21 -13.49
N HIS A 252 13.70 -16.46 -13.94
CA HIS A 252 13.25 -17.65 -13.25
C HIS A 252 14.31 -18.16 -12.26
N PRO A 253 13.93 -18.88 -11.21
CA PRO A 253 14.89 -19.43 -10.25
C PRO A 253 15.95 -20.32 -10.90
N VAL A 254 17.21 -19.98 -10.70
CA VAL A 254 18.39 -20.73 -11.18
C VAL A 254 19.19 -21.17 -9.95
N LYS A 255 19.38 -22.49 -9.81
CA LYS A 255 20.18 -23.04 -8.71
C LYS A 255 21.65 -22.68 -8.86
N LYS A 256 22.27 -22.35 -7.74
CA LYS A 256 23.73 -22.13 -7.62
C LYS A 256 24.33 -23.17 -6.67
N ASP A 257 25.62 -23.44 -6.83
CA ASP A 257 26.34 -24.30 -5.89
C ASP A 257 26.53 -23.62 -4.53
N MET A 258 26.66 -22.30 -4.51
CA MET A 258 26.83 -21.48 -3.33
C MET A 258 26.48 -20.02 -3.65
N LEU A 259 26.14 -19.27 -2.60
CA LEU A 259 26.11 -17.80 -2.61
C LEU A 259 27.28 -17.28 -1.76
N ILE A 260 27.89 -16.17 -2.16
CA ILE A 260 29.04 -15.56 -1.52
C ILE A 260 28.74 -14.13 -1.07
N ALA A 261 29.60 -13.57 -0.23
CA ALA A 261 29.50 -12.16 0.16
C ALA A 261 29.42 -11.27 -1.10
N GLY A 262 28.37 -10.45 -1.14
CA GLY A 262 28.01 -9.64 -2.30
C GLY A 262 26.83 -10.16 -3.12
N ASP A 263 26.52 -11.46 -3.09
CA ASP A 263 25.40 -12.00 -3.85
C ASP A 263 24.04 -11.57 -3.27
N VAL A 264 23.11 -11.28 -4.18
CA VAL A 264 21.67 -11.18 -3.91
C VAL A 264 21.00 -12.39 -4.54
N GLY A 265 20.35 -13.21 -3.72
CA GLY A 265 19.78 -14.45 -4.20
C GLY A 265 18.68 -14.99 -3.28
N TYR A 266 18.35 -16.25 -3.45
CA TYR A 266 17.41 -16.93 -2.58
C TYR A 266 18.01 -18.15 -1.91
N LEU A 267 17.46 -18.52 -0.75
CA LEU A 267 17.73 -19.79 -0.09
C LEU A 267 16.44 -20.43 0.43
N THR A 268 16.45 -21.76 0.48
CA THR A 268 15.40 -22.58 1.10
C THR A 268 16.01 -23.48 2.15
N ALA A 269 15.32 -23.69 3.28
CA ALA A 269 15.86 -24.43 4.42
C ALA A 269 14.77 -25.26 5.16
N ASN A 270 13.80 -25.85 4.44
CA ASN A 270 12.69 -26.62 5.02
C ASN A 270 11.91 -25.88 6.12
N ILE A 271 11.86 -24.56 6.03
CA ILE A 271 11.09 -23.72 6.98
C ILE A 271 9.61 -23.84 6.62
N LYS A 272 8.81 -24.31 7.58
CA LYS A 272 7.38 -24.60 7.34
C LYS A 272 6.46 -23.42 7.67
N SER A 273 6.94 -22.47 8.45
CA SER A 273 6.16 -21.32 8.87
C SER A 273 6.99 -20.05 8.73
N VAL A 274 6.44 -19.06 8.05
CA VAL A 274 7.07 -17.74 7.91
C VAL A 274 7.18 -17.02 9.26
N ARG A 275 6.37 -17.38 10.24
CA ARG A 275 6.53 -16.86 11.62
C ARG A 275 7.90 -17.21 12.25
N GLU A 276 8.64 -18.15 11.66
CA GLU A 276 9.98 -18.54 12.10
C GLU A 276 11.09 -17.67 11.50
N THR A 277 10.76 -16.90 10.47
CA THR A 277 11.66 -15.98 9.78
C THR A 277 10.92 -14.65 9.56
N ARG A 278 11.56 -13.55 9.89
CA ARG A 278 11.01 -12.21 9.63
C ARG A 278 11.89 -11.49 8.62
N VAL A 279 11.28 -10.70 7.78
CA VAL A 279 12.01 -9.78 6.92
C VAL A 279 12.78 -8.78 7.80
N GLY A 280 14.06 -8.54 7.48
CA GLY A 280 14.98 -7.79 8.32
C GLY A 280 15.75 -8.62 9.33
N ASP A 281 15.49 -9.93 9.40
CA ASP A 281 16.25 -10.82 10.29
C ASP A 281 17.61 -11.19 9.68
N THR A 282 18.54 -11.52 10.53
CA THR A 282 19.89 -11.94 10.13
C THR A 282 20.03 -13.45 10.18
N ILE A 283 20.54 -14.01 9.08
CA ILE A 283 20.95 -15.40 9.00
C ILE A 283 22.43 -15.50 9.27
N THR A 284 22.82 -16.42 10.13
CA THR A 284 24.23 -16.75 10.42
C THR A 284 24.47 -18.25 10.37
N SER A 285 25.75 -18.66 10.35
CA SER A 285 26.14 -20.07 10.49
C SER A 285 25.76 -20.57 11.89
N ALA A 286 25.17 -21.77 11.99
CA ALA A 286 24.94 -22.41 13.28
C ALA A 286 26.23 -22.88 13.95
N GLU A 287 27.27 -23.21 13.16
CA GLU A 287 28.56 -23.70 13.66
C GLU A 287 29.47 -22.56 14.11
N THR A 288 29.50 -21.47 13.35
CA THR A 288 30.31 -20.26 13.61
C THR A 288 29.42 -19.03 13.55
N PRO A 289 28.57 -18.77 14.56
CA PRO A 289 27.65 -17.67 14.51
C PRO A 289 28.35 -16.31 14.63
N THR A 290 27.85 -15.32 13.90
CA THR A 290 28.25 -13.92 14.10
C THR A 290 27.73 -13.39 15.44
N GLU A 291 28.49 -12.46 16.06
CA GLU A 291 28.13 -11.92 17.37
C GLU A 291 26.99 -10.90 17.31
N LYS A 292 26.90 -10.13 16.23
CA LYS A 292 25.93 -9.02 16.10
C LYS A 292 25.06 -9.22 14.87
N PRO A 293 23.73 -9.06 15.01
CA PRO A 293 22.85 -9.04 13.86
C PRO A 293 23.13 -7.81 12.98
N LEU A 294 22.70 -7.87 11.74
CA LEU A 294 22.60 -6.70 10.87
C LEU A 294 21.54 -5.73 11.43
N PRO A 295 21.65 -4.43 11.15
CA PRO A 295 20.56 -3.51 11.40
C PRO A 295 19.30 -4.06 10.71
N GLY A 296 18.28 -4.38 11.51
CA GLY A 296 17.00 -4.83 10.96
C GLY A 296 16.19 -3.65 10.45
N TYR A 297 15.16 -3.95 9.67
CA TYR A 297 14.22 -2.92 9.22
C TYR A 297 13.34 -2.43 10.37
N ARG A 298 13.06 -1.11 10.36
CA ARG A 298 12.07 -0.54 11.26
C ARG A 298 10.69 -1.06 10.87
N GLN A 299 9.97 -1.69 11.79
CA GLN A 299 8.57 -2.05 11.56
C GLN A 299 7.73 -0.77 11.46
N ILE A 300 7.01 -0.63 10.37
CA ILE A 300 6.02 0.43 10.21
C ILE A 300 4.69 -0.16 10.66
N PRO A 301 4.05 0.38 11.72
CA PRO A 301 2.75 -0.11 12.14
C PRO A 301 1.69 0.19 11.06
N PRO A 302 0.64 -0.62 10.96
CA PRO A 302 -0.49 -0.31 10.10
C PRO A 302 -1.09 1.07 10.43
N MET A 303 -1.50 1.80 9.40
CA MET A 303 -2.07 3.14 9.53
C MET A 303 -3.57 3.16 9.25
N VAL A 304 -4.04 2.20 8.45
CA VAL A 304 -5.42 2.08 8.00
C VAL A 304 -5.96 0.73 8.41
N TYR A 305 -7.12 0.72 9.03
CA TYR A 305 -7.78 -0.50 9.47
C TYR A 305 -9.12 -0.65 8.78
N SER A 306 -9.44 -1.88 8.35
CA SER A 306 -10.76 -2.23 7.81
C SER A 306 -11.15 -3.63 8.22
N GLY A 307 -12.43 -3.85 8.48
CA GLY A 307 -12.98 -5.19 8.69
C GLY A 307 -13.18 -5.89 7.35
N MET A 308 -12.72 -7.12 7.23
CA MET A 308 -12.92 -8.01 6.08
C MET A 308 -13.84 -9.16 6.47
N TYR A 309 -14.94 -9.31 5.76
CA TYR A 309 -15.95 -10.33 6.03
C TYR A 309 -16.24 -11.11 4.74
N PRO A 310 -16.33 -12.45 4.80
CA PRO A 310 -16.77 -13.21 3.64
C PRO A 310 -18.27 -12.98 3.42
N VAL A 311 -18.69 -12.86 2.17
CA VAL A 311 -20.12 -12.74 1.82
C VAL A 311 -20.89 -13.97 2.32
N ASP A 312 -20.30 -15.15 2.20
CA ASP A 312 -20.81 -16.40 2.78
C ASP A 312 -20.06 -16.70 4.08
N ASN A 313 -20.75 -16.60 5.21
CA ASN A 313 -20.19 -16.87 6.54
C ASN A 313 -19.60 -18.29 6.71
N GLN A 314 -19.96 -19.25 5.84
CA GLN A 314 -19.35 -20.59 5.85
C GLN A 314 -17.90 -20.58 5.37
N LYS A 315 -17.48 -19.53 4.65
CA LYS A 315 -16.11 -19.33 4.15
C LYS A 315 -15.18 -18.61 5.12
N TYR A 316 -15.56 -18.48 6.39
CA TYR A 316 -14.69 -17.82 7.41
C TYR A 316 -13.32 -18.50 7.55
N ASP A 317 -13.30 -19.83 7.60
CA ASP A 317 -12.03 -20.57 7.72
C ASP A 317 -11.20 -20.48 6.44
N ASP A 318 -11.84 -20.43 5.26
CA ASP A 318 -11.17 -20.23 3.97
C ASP A 318 -10.52 -18.83 3.91
N LEU A 319 -11.24 -17.79 4.39
CA LEU A 319 -10.70 -16.42 4.48
C LEU A 319 -9.51 -16.37 5.44
N LYS A 320 -9.60 -17.04 6.60
CA LYS A 320 -8.48 -17.13 7.53
C LYS A 320 -7.24 -17.74 6.90
N GLU A 321 -7.40 -18.85 6.18
CA GLU A 321 -6.30 -19.52 5.49
C GLU A 321 -5.71 -18.64 4.40
N ALA A 322 -6.57 -17.95 3.61
CA ALA A 322 -6.14 -17.03 2.57
C ALA A 322 -5.35 -15.84 3.15
N LEU A 323 -5.83 -15.20 4.22
CA LEU A 323 -5.12 -14.12 4.92
C LEU A 323 -3.77 -14.60 5.49
N GLN A 324 -3.73 -15.80 6.08
CA GLN A 324 -2.48 -16.39 6.55
C GLN A 324 -1.48 -16.60 5.41
N LYS A 325 -1.92 -17.11 4.26
CA LYS A 325 -1.07 -17.27 3.07
C LYS A 325 -0.60 -15.93 2.52
N LEU A 326 -1.47 -14.92 2.47
CA LEU A 326 -1.08 -13.57 2.07
C LEU A 326 -0.03 -12.97 3.01
N GLN A 327 -0.24 -13.06 4.32
CA GLN A 327 0.70 -12.57 5.33
C GLN A 327 2.11 -13.20 5.20
N LEU A 328 2.20 -14.42 4.64
CA LEU A 328 3.48 -15.05 4.33
C LEU A 328 4.29 -14.29 3.27
N ASN A 329 3.57 -13.62 2.37
CA ASN A 329 4.16 -12.89 1.24
C ASN A 329 4.09 -11.37 1.43
N ASP A 330 3.44 -10.92 2.49
CA ASP A 330 3.21 -9.52 2.81
C ASP A 330 3.37 -9.29 4.31
N ALA A 331 4.57 -8.92 4.70
CA ALA A 331 4.94 -8.75 6.11
C ALA A 331 4.26 -7.54 6.78
N ALA A 332 3.68 -6.64 6.00
CA ALA A 332 2.98 -5.46 6.50
C ALA A 332 1.51 -5.73 6.81
N LEU A 333 0.94 -6.84 6.30
CA LEU A 333 -0.45 -7.22 6.58
C LEU A 333 -0.58 -7.78 8.01
N GLU A 334 -1.33 -7.09 8.83
CA GLU A 334 -1.76 -7.57 10.15
C GLU A 334 -3.24 -7.89 10.14
N PHE A 335 -3.66 -8.94 10.83
CA PHE A 335 -5.07 -9.26 10.97
C PHE A 335 -5.37 -10.00 12.28
N GLU A 336 -6.55 -9.73 12.82
CA GLU A 336 -7.09 -10.38 14.00
C GLU A 336 -8.57 -10.73 13.81
N PRO A 337 -9.10 -11.75 14.51
CA PRO A 337 -10.51 -12.10 14.44
C PRO A 337 -11.40 -10.94 14.90
N GLU A 338 -12.44 -10.66 14.12
CA GLU A 338 -13.46 -9.66 14.44
C GLU A 338 -14.86 -10.24 14.26
N THR A 339 -15.82 -9.74 15.02
CA THR A 339 -17.22 -10.16 14.92
C THR A 339 -18.11 -8.94 14.80
N SER A 340 -18.88 -8.88 13.73
CA SER A 340 -19.92 -7.86 13.50
C SER A 340 -21.31 -8.47 13.71
N GLN A 341 -22.20 -7.74 14.39
CA GLN A 341 -23.60 -8.16 14.53
C GLN A 341 -24.32 -8.20 13.18
N ALA A 342 -23.91 -7.34 12.24
CA ALA A 342 -24.52 -7.24 10.92
C ALA A 342 -23.91 -8.23 9.90
N LEU A 343 -22.58 -8.44 9.94
CA LEU A 343 -21.83 -9.19 8.92
C LEU A 343 -21.38 -10.58 9.38
N GLY A 344 -21.45 -10.88 10.68
CA GLY A 344 -21.02 -12.15 11.26
C GLY A 344 -19.52 -12.16 11.60
N PHE A 345 -18.87 -13.30 11.35
CA PHE A 345 -17.46 -13.48 11.66
C PHE A 345 -16.57 -13.02 10.50
N GLY A 346 -15.51 -12.30 10.82
CA GLY A 346 -14.54 -11.76 9.86
C GLY A 346 -13.21 -11.49 10.54
N PHE A 347 -12.43 -10.60 9.92
CA PHE A 347 -11.13 -10.20 10.42
C PHE A 347 -10.98 -8.68 10.36
N ARG A 348 -10.43 -8.11 11.41
CA ARG A 348 -9.90 -6.75 11.42
C ARG A 348 -8.52 -6.80 10.81
N CYS A 349 -8.32 -6.07 9.71
CA CYS A 349 -7.06 -6.05 8.98
C CYS A 349 -6.44 -4.65 9.06
N GLY A 350 -5.13 -4.60 9.27
CA GLY A 350 -4.32 -3.40 9.27
C GLY A 350 -3.47 -3.31 8.01
N PHE A 351 -3.40 -2.12 7.42
CA PHE A 351 -2.74 -1.83 6.14
C PHE A 351 -1.83 -0.61 6.26
N LEU A 352 -0.81 -0.51 5.42
CA LEU A 352 0.07 0.66 5.35
C LEU A 352 -0.64 1.89 4.77
N GLY A 353 -1.61 1.68 3.86
CA GLY A 353 -2.38 2.74 3.24
C GLY A 353 -3.56 2.17 2.45
N LEU A 354 -4.27 3.03 1.70
CA LEU A 354 -5.44 2.62 0.92
C LEU A 354 -5.07 1.74 -0.27
N LEU A 355 -4.01 2.06 -0.98
CA LEU A 355 -3.57 1.24 -2.10
C LEU A 355 -3.17 -0.15 -1.64
N HIS A 356 -2.49 -0.26 -0.49
CA HIS A 356 -2.18 -1.55 0.12
C HIS A 356 -3.46 -2.34 0.45
N MET A 357 -4.48 -1.69 1.03
CA MET A 357 -5.79 -2.30 1.31
C MET A 357 -6.45 -2.84 0.03
N ASP A 358 -6.51 -2.02 -1.03
CA ASP A 358 -7.09 -2.41 -2.31
C ASP A 358 -6.35 -3.58 -2.95
N VAL A 359 -5.02 -3.59 -2.89
CA VAL A 359 -4.19 -4.68 -3.41
C VAL A 359 -4.46 -5.98 -2.66
N VAL A 360 -4.52 -5.94 -1.33
CA VAL A 360 -4.82 -7.13 -0.51
C VAL A 360 -6.23 -7.65 -0.81
N GLN A 361 -7.23 -6.77 -0.94
CA GLN A 361 -8.58 -7.17 -1.32
C GLN A 361 -8.61 -7.85 -2.69
N GLU A 362 -8.04 -7.22 -3.72
CA GLU A 362 -8.03 -7.78 -5.07
C GLU A 362 -7.28 -9.12 -5.14
N ARG A 363 -6.20 -9.26 -4.39
CA ARG A 363 -5.47 -10.53 -4.29
C ARG A 363 -6.32 -11.64 -3.68
N LEU A 364 -7.05 -11.35 -2.59
CA LEU A 364 -7.98 -12.31 -1.98
C LEU A 364 -9.09 -12.72 -2.95
N GLU A 365 -9.60 -11.78 -3.75
CA GLU A 365 -10.62 -12.04 -4.75
C GLU A 365 -10.07 -12.85 -5.95
N GLN A 366 -8.92 -12.46 -6.49
CA GLN A 366 -8.37 -13.06 -7.72
C GLN A 366 -7.58 -14.36 -7.48
N GLU A 367 -6.73 -14.42 -6.44
CA GLU A 367 -5.86 -15.56 -6.17
C GLU A 367 -6.59 -16.66 -5.37
N PHE A 368 -7.50 -16.27 -4.47
CA PHE A 368 -8.19 -17.21 -3.57
C PHE A 368 -9.68 -17.36 -3.85
N GLY A 369 -10.23 -16.60 -4.80
CA GLY A 369 -11.65 -16.69 -5.19
C GLY A 369 -12.62 -16.31 -4.06
N MET A 370 -12.23 -15.38 -3.20
CA MET A 370 -13.03 -14.92 -2.07
C MET A 370 -13.94 -13.78 -2.49
N ASP A 371 -15.23 -13.86 -2.16
CA ASP A 371 -16.15 -12.73 -2.25
C ASP A 371 -16.17 -12.02 -0.88
N LEU A 372 -15.75 -10.77 -0.82
CA LEU A 372 -15.49 -10.04 0.42
C LEU A 372 -16.39 -8.83 0.59
N ILE A 373 -16.73 -8.53 1.84
CA ILE A 373 -17.31 -7.27 2.27
C ILE A 373 -16.26 -6.55 3.10
N MET A 374 -15.89 -5.33 2.65
CA MET A 374 -15.01 -4.44 3.38
C MET A 374 -15.82 -3.42 4.16
N THR A 375 -15.43 -3.14 5.41
CA THR A 375 -15.97 -1.99 6.13
C THR A 375 -15.24 -0.70 5.74
N ALA A 376 -15.80 0.45 6.09
CA ALA A 376 -15.12 1.72 5.87
C ALA A 376 -13.75 1.72 6.56
N PRO A 377 -12.68 2.19 5.88
CA PRO A 377 -11.38 2.30 6.49
C PRO A 377 -11.44 3.26 7.68
N SER A 378 -10.71 2.96 8.72
CA SER A 378 -10.57 3.80 9.90
C SER A 378 -9.11 3.91 10.30
N VAL A 379 -8.77 4.96 11.02
CA VAL A 379 -7.49 5.08 11.72
C VAL A 379 -7.65 4.54 13.14
N ASP A 380 -6.54 4.30 13.81
CA ASP A 380 -6.53 4.03 15.24
C ASP A 380 -6.69 5.34 16.03
N TYR A 381 -7.53 5.32 17.04
CA TYR A 381 -7.74 6.46 17.95
C TYR A 381 -7.29 6.08 19.36
N HIS A 382 -6.82 7.05 20.12
CA HIS A 382 -6.50 6.87 21.53
C HIS A 382 -7.58 7.51 22.39
N ALA A 383 -8.35 6.72 23.12
CA ALA A 383 -9.28 7.23 24.13
C ALA A 383 -8.56 7.31 25.48
N ILE A 384 -8.38 8.52 26.01
CA ILE A 384 -7.84 8.75 27.35
C ILE A 384 -8.98 8.61 28.34
N MET A 385 -8.97 7.50 29.08
CA MET A 385 -10.01 7.17 30.03
C MET A 385 -10.00 8.07 31.27
N ASN A 386 -11.08 8.09 32.04
CA ASN A 386 -11.18 8.90 33.25
C ASN A 386 -10.19 8.51 34.34
N ASP A 387 -9.74 7.27 34.35
CA ASP A 387 -8.69 6.76 35.26
C ASP A 387 -7.26 7.09 34.81
N GLY A 388 -7.10 7.73 33.62
CA GLY A 388 -5.81 8.08 33.03
C GLY A 388 -5.20 6.99 32.16
N SER A 389 -5.82 5.83 32.02
CA SER A 389 -5.38 4.80 31.05
C SER A 389 -5.68 5.21 29.61
N THR A 390 -4.87 4.74 28.67
CA THR A 390 -5.11 4.93 27.24
C THR A 390 -5.68 3.63 26.67
N LYS A 391 -6.86 3.74 26.06
CA LYS A 391 -7.50 2.66 25.30
C LYS A 391 -7.32 2.91 23.82
N LEU A 392 -6.70 1.95 23.11
CA LEU A 392 -6.64 1.97 21.65
C LEU A 392 -8.03 1.65 21.09
N ILE A 393 -8.48 2.44 20.11
CA ILE A 393 -9.76 2.29 19.41
C ILE A 393 -9.45 2.19 17.92
N ASP A 394 -9.36 1.01 17.42
CA ASP A 394 -9.17 0.68 16.02
C ASP A 394 -10.51 0.42 15.30
N ASN A 395 -11.54 -0.02 16.06
CA ASN A 395 -12.91 -0.15 15.58
C ASN A 395 -13.81 0.98 16.17
N PRO A 396 -14.51 1.77 15.34
CA PRO A 396 -15.43 2.79 15.82
C PRO A 396 -16.50 2.29 16.81
N ALA A 397 -16.91 1.02 16.69
CA ALA A 397 -17.88 0.42 17.59
C ALA A 397 -17.37 0.33 19.04
N ASP A 398 -16.05 0.23 19.24
CA ASP A 398 -15.41 0.04 20.56
C ASP A 398 -15.13 1.35 21.30
N LEU A 399 -15.48 2.50 20.68
CA LEU A 399 -15.38 3.80 21.37
C LEU A 399 -16.35 3.82 22.56
N PRO A 400 -15.87 4.04 23.80
CA PRO A 400 -16.70 4.09 24.99
C PRO A 400 -17.76 5.20 24.91
N ASP A 401 -18.79 5.10 25.75
CA ASP A 401 -19.82 6.12 25.81
C ASP A 401 -19.26 7.47 26.31
N ALA A 402 -19.89 8.56 25.83
CA ALA A 402 -19.52 9.89 26.24
C ALA A 402 -19.64 10.05 27.76
N GLY A 403 -18.52 10.37 28.42
CA GLY A 403 -18.42 10.47 29.87
C GLY A 403 -17.55 9.39 30.53
N GLU A 404 -17.21 8.32 29.83
CA GLU A 404 -16.27 7.29 30.30
C GLU A 404 -14.81 7.66 30.00
N TYR A 405 -14.57 8.57 29.07
CA TYR A 405 -13.25 9.09 28.70
C TYR A 405 -13.17 10.61 28.86
N LYS A 406 -11.95 11.13 29.00
CA LYS A 406 -11.67 12.57 29.08
C LYS A 406 -11.56 13.21 27.71
N GLU A 407 -10.83 12.54 26.81
CA GLU A 407 -10.56 13.01 25.45
C GLU A 407 -10.30 11.85 24.51
N VAL A 408 -10.50 12.10 23.23
CA VAL A 408 -10.10 11.17 22.14
C VAL A 408 -9.03 11.86 21.31
N GLN A 409 -7.97 11.14 21.03
CA GLN A 409 -6.85 11.61 20.22
C GLN A 409 -6.87 10.88 18.87
N GLU A 410 -6.65 11.63 17.80
CA GLU A 410 -6.50 11.10 16.43
C GLU A 410 -5.07 11.27 15.93
N PRO A 411 -4.59 10.37 15.04
CA PRO A 411 -3.27 10.51 14.44
C PRO A 411 -3.22 11.71 13.49
N TYR A 412 -2.15 12.49 13.60
CA TYR A 412 -1.83 13.61 12.73
C TYR A 412 -0.61 13.28 11.88
N VAL A 413 -0.63 13.80 10.68
CA VAL A 413 0.46 13.71 9.73
C VAL A 413 0.94 15.09 9.30
N LYS A 414 2.22 15.19 8.98
CA LYS A 414 2.79 16.26 8.19
C LYS A 414 2.60 15.89 6.73
N ALA A 415 1.70 16.56 6.04
CA ALA A 415 1.44 16.36 4.62
C ALA A 415 2.27 17.36 3.81
N GLU A 416 3.04 16.87 2.87
CA GLU A 416 3.84 17.64 1.91
C GLU A 416 3.22 17.50 0.53
N ILE A 417 2.73 18.63 0.00
CA ILE A 417 2.00 18.67 -1.26
C ILE A 417 2.80 19.50 -2.26
N MET A 418 3.39 18.83 -3.22
CA MET A 418 4.09 19.49 -4.30
C MET A 418 3.13 19.79 -5.45
N VAL A 419 3.07 21.04 -5.88
CA VAL A 419 2.08 21.50 -6.85
C VAL A 419 2.59 22.70 -7.66
N PRO A 420 2.20 22.84 -8.96
CA PRO A 420 2.47 24.04 -9.72
C PRO A 420 1.81 25.29 -9.10
N ASN A 421 2.47 26.45 -9.21
CA ASN A 421 2.02 27.73 -8.65
C ASN A 421 0.53 28.05 -8.92
N ASP A 422 0.03 27.70 -10.10
CA ASP A 422 -1.34 27.99 -10.52
C ASP A 422 -2.40 27.24 -9.68
N PHE A 423 -2.03 26.16 -9.02
CA PHE A 423 -2.93 25.30 -8.24
C PHE A 423 -2.76 25.43 -6.73
N VAL A 424 -1.86 26.31 -6.24
CA VAL A 424 -1.66 26.52 -4.80
C VAL A 424 -2.95 26.92 -4.09
N GLY A 425 -3.73 27.85 -4.67
CA GLY A 425 -5.01 28.27 -4.11
C GLY A 425 -6.01 27.12 -3.89
N PRO A 426 -6.34 26.32 -4.92
CA PRO A 426 -7.18 25.13 -4.78
C PRO A 426 -6.68 24.12 -3.74
N VAL A 427 -5.36 23.89 -3.67
CA VAL A 427 -4.76 22.99 -2.67
C VAL A 427 -4.94 23.52 -1.25
N MET A 428 -4.67 24.81 -1.04
CA MET A 428 -4.85 25.43 0.28
C MET A 428 -6.32 25.37 0.73
N GLU A 429 -7.26 25.61 -0.19
CA GLU A 429 -8.71 25.51 0.10
C GLU A 429 -9.10 24.07 0.46
N LEU A 430 -8.59 23.08 -0.26
CA LEU A 430 -8.80 21.66 0.04
C LEU A 430 -8.27 21.31 1.42
N CYS A 431 -7.01 21.64 1.72
CA CYS A 431 -6.39 21.34 3.02
C CYS A 431 -7.15 22.00 4.18
N GLN A 432 -7.56 23.27 4.04
CA GLN A 432 -8.34 23.94 5.07
C GLN A 432 -9.71 23.29 5.30
N ARG A 433 -10.40 22.88 4.24
CA ARG A 433 -11.66 22.16 4.33
C ARG A 433 -11.50 20.80 5.04
N LYS A 434 -10.36 20.14 4.88
CA LYS A 434 -10.00 18.89 5.53
C LYS A 434 -9.26 19.08 6.86
N ARG A 435 -9.56 20.16 7.58
CA ARG A 435 -9.01 20.48 8.91
C ARG A 435 -7.48 20.62 8.97
N GLY A 436 -6.84 20.87 7.83
CA GLY A 436 -5.39 21.06 7.74
C GLY A 436 -4.96 22.38 8.39
N GLU A 437 -3.88 22.31 9.18
CA GLU A 437 -3.18 23.45 9.75
C GLU A 437 -1.97 23.77 8.89
N PHE A 438 -1.95 24.97 8.28
CA PHE A 438 -0.85 25.42 7.46
C PHE A 438 0.45 25.55 8.27
N VAL A 439 1.54 24.96 7.78
CA VAL A 439 2.88 25.03 8.40
C VAL A 439 3.76 26.00 7.65
N THR A 440 4.08 25.69 6.40
CA THR A 440 4.92 26.54 5.54
C THR A 440 4.62 26.28 4.07
N MET A 441 5.19 27.13 3.24
CA MET A 441 5.12 27.00 1.79
C MET A 441 6.49 27.36 1.23
N ASP A 442 7.13 26.37 0.63
CA ASP A 442 8.50 26.51 0.11
C ASP A 442 8.47 26.49 -1.42
N TYR A 443 8.99 27.54 -2.04
CA TYR A 443 9.11 27.62 -3.49
C TYR A 443 10.31 26.79 -3.93
N LEU A 444 10.06 25.66 -4.56
CA LEU A 444 11.10 24.75 -5.04
C LEU A 444 11.80 25.35 -6.27
N ASP A 445 11.02 25.92 -7.16
CA ASP A 445 11.48 26.61 -8.35
C ASP A 445 10.51 27.73 -8.76
N LYS A 446 10.69 28.30 -9.94
CA LYS A 446 9.81 29.36 -10.46
C LYS A 446 8.37 28.92 -10.72
N TYR A 447 8.13 27.61 -10.86
CA TYR A 447 6.86 27.06 -11.32
C TYR A 447 6.18 26.18 -10.27
N ARG A 448 6.93 25.63 -9.28
CA ARG A 448 6.42 24.65 -8.32
C ARG A 448 6.65 25.08 -6.88
N VAL A 449 5.71 24.67 -6.05
CA VAL A 449 5.68 24.99 -4.63
C VAL A 449 5.43 23.70 -3.85
N ASN A 450 6.15 23.51 -2.76
CA ASN A 450 5.84 22.52 -1.73
C ASN A 450 5.04 23.19 -0.63
N VAL A 451 3.79 22.74 -0.45
CA VAL A 451 2.88 23.26 0.56
C VAL A 451 2.78 22.25 1.70
N ILE A 452 3.14 22.66 2.89
CA ILE A 452 3.21 21.78 4.06
C ILE A 452 2.07 22.07 5.03
N TYR A 453 1.33 21.02 5.37
CA TYR A 453 0.22 21.06 6.33
C TYR A 453 0.37 19.98 7.39
N ASN A 454 -0.07 20.28 8.63
CA ASN A 454 -0.40 19.26 9.60
C ASN A 454 -1.87 18.90 9.44
N MET A 455 -2.18 17.63 9.21
CA MET A 455 -3.54 17.17 8.91
C MET A 455 -3.91 15.94 9.73
N PRO A 456 -5.18 15.77 10.10
CA PRO A 456 -5.63 14.48 10.63
C PRO A 456 -5.53 13.40 9.56
N LEU A 457 -4.94 12.27 9.88
CA LEU A 457 -4.80 11.15 8.95
C LEU A 457 -6.17 10.66 8.43
N ALA A 458 -7.19 10.69 9.31
CA ALA A 458 -8.56 10.32 8.95
C ALA A 458 -9.14 11.15 7.79
N GLU A 459 -8.73 12.41 7.62
CA GLU A 459 -9.21 13.25 6.52
C GLU A 459 -8.49 12.98 5.18
N ILE A 460 -7.31 12.37 5.25
CA ILE A 460 -6.54 11.99 4.05
C ILE A 460 -7.02 10.66 3.47
N ILE A 461 -7.39 9.70 4.34
CA ILE A 461 -7.70 8.32 3.95
C ILE A 461 -8.94 8.22 3.05
N TYR A 462 -9.94 9.11 3.15
CA TYR A 462 -11.19 8.89 2.43
C TYR A 462 -11.14 9.34 0.95
N ASP A 463 -10.99 10.62 0.71
CA ASP A 463 -11.19 11.19 -0.63
C ASP A 463 -10.19 12.31 -0.99
N PHE A 464 -9.29 12.63 -0.06
CA PHE A 464 -8.35 13.74 -0.20
C PHE A 464 -7.50 13.62 -1.46
N PHE A 465 -6.98 12.43 -1.74
CA PHE A 465 -6.09 12.20 -2.88
C PHE A 465 -6.82 12.38 -4.23
N ASP A 466 -8.05 11.89 -4.32
CA ASP A 466 -8.88 12.04 -5.51
C ASP A 466 -9.30 13.50 -5.73
N GLU A 467 -9.67 14.20 -4.64
CA GLU A 467 -9.97 15.63 -4.68
C GLU A 467 -8.72 16.45 -5.03
N LEU A 468 -7.55 16.09 -4.48
CA LEU A 468 -6.28 16.73 -4.81
C LEU A 468 -5.95 16.58 -6.30
N LYS A 469 -6.01 15.37 -6.83
CA LYS A 469 -5.79 15.10 -8.26
C LYS A 469 -6.78 15.84 -9.15
N SER A 470 -8.07 15.81 -8.82
CA SER A 470 -9.08 16.47 -9.64
C SER A 470 -8.94 17.99 -9.62
N SER A 471 -8.65 18.60 -8.46
CA SER A 471 -8.49 20.06 -8.31
C SER A 471 -7.21 20.59 -8.96
N THR A 472 -6.20 19.75 -9.13
CA THR A 472 -4.90 20.09 -9.72
C THR A 472 -4.68 19.49 -11.12
N LYS A 473 -5.70 18.89 -11.73
CA LYS A 473 -5.61 18.20 -13.03
C LYS A 473 -4.55 17.10 -13.07
N GLY A 474 -4.28 16.47 -11.94
CA GLY A 474 -3.29 15.42 -11.79
C GLY A 474 -1.85 15.89 -11.57
N TYR A 475 -1.60 17.20 -11.47
CA TYR A 475 -0.24 17.74 -11.31
C TYR A 475 0.26 17.76 -9.87
N ALA A 476 -0.59 17.61 -8.86
CA ALA A 476 -0.15 17.55 -7.47
C ALA A 476 0.30 16.15 -7.08
N SER A 477 1.39 16.09 -6.33
CA SER A 477 1.81 14.90 -5.59
C SER A 477 1.68 15.15 -4.10
N LEU A 478 1.37 14.08 -3.35
CA LEU A 478 1.21 14.08 -1.90
C LEU A 478 2.17 13.07 -1.31
N ASP A 479 2.89 13.50 -0.30
CA ASP A 479 3.61 12.66 0.64
C ASP A 479 3.20 13.03 2.08
N TYR A 480 3.29 12.08 3.03
CA TYR A 480 2.93 12.36 4.41
C TYR A 480 3.70 11.50 5.40
N GLU A 481 3.97 12.08 6.56
CA GLU A 481 4.66 11.43 7.68
C GLU A 481 3.84 11.58 8.96
N ILE A 482 3.73 10.51 9.77
CA ILE A 482 3.01 10.57 11.05
C ILE A 482 3.82 11.41 12.05
N THR A 483 3.16 12.42 12.63
CA THR A 483 3.75 13.31 13.63
C THR A 483 3.32 13.00 15.05
N GLY A 484 2.35 12.11 15.25
CA GLY A 484 1.84 11.69 16.55
C GLY A 484 0.33 11.86 16.67
N TYR A 485 -0.16 11.85 17.90
CA TYR A 485 -1.60 11.92 18.22
C TYR A 485 -1.96 13.27 18.83
N ARG A 486 -3.13 13.81 18.47
CA ARG A 486 -3.64 15.08 19.02
C ARG A 486 -5.09 14.92 19.49
N ALA A 487 -5.41 15.50 20.63
CA ALA A 487 -6.77 15.55 21.15
C ALA A 487 -7.66 16.43 20.27
N THR A 488 -8.80 15.88 19.84
CA THR A 488 -9.78 16.60 19.02
C THR A 488 -11.21 16.25 19.45
N ASP A 489 -12.19 17.08 19.08
CA ASP A 489 -13.60 16.84 19.44
C ASP A 489 -14.26 15.83 18.50
N LEU A 490 -13.97 14.56 18.75
CA LEU A 490 -14.45 13.43 17.97
C LEU A 490 -15.71 12.82 18.58
N VAL A 491 -16.60 12.35 17.71
CA VAL A 491 -17.84 11.68 18.10
C VAL A 491 -18.08 10.45 17.26
N LYS A 492 -18.60 9.39 17.90
CA LYS A 492 -19.10 8.21 17.21
C LYS A 492 -20.45 8.51 16.59
N ILE A 493 -20.61 8.13 15.33
CA ILE A 493 -21.87 8.19 14.60
C ILE A 493 -22.33 6.77 14.34
N ASP A 494 -23.43 6.39 14.96
CA ASP A 494 -24.06 5.10 14.74
C ASP A 494 -25.08 5.19 13.61
N MET A 495 -24.93 4.31 12.61
CA MET A 495 -25.90 4.18 11.53
C MET A 495 -26.95 3.15 11.91
N LEU A 496 -28.24 3.54 11.83
CA LEU A 496 -29.34 2.68 12.22
C LEU A 496 -30.29 2.41 11.04
N LEU A 497 -30.67 1.15 10.85
CA LEU A 497 -31.76 0.74 9.98
C LEU A 497 -32.95 0.28 10.81
N ASN A 498 -34.09 0.95 10.64
CA ASN A 498 -35.29 0.67 11.42
C ASN A 498 -35.06 0.71 12.94
N LYS A 499 -34.13 1.55 13.41
CA LYS A 499 -33.67 1.72 14.80
C LYS A 499 -32.69 0.64 15.30
N GLU A 500 -32.30 -0.32 14.49
CA GLU A 500 -31.26 -1.28 14.82
C GLU A 500 -29.91 -0.73 14.33
N PRO A 501 -28.88 -0.66 15.18
CA PRO A 501 -27.58 -0.19 14.77
C PRO A 501 -26.90 -1.21 13.82
N ILE A 502 -26.14 -0.67 12.86
CA ILE A 502 -25.26 -1.45 11.99
C ILE A 502 -23.85 -1.04 12.32
N ASP A 503 -23.18 -1.83 13.15
CA ASP A 503 -21.83 -1.61 13.63
C ASP A 503 -20.82 -1.42 12.48
N ALA A 504 -20.91 -2.22 11.44
CA ALA A 504 -20.04 -2.14 10.25
C ALA A 504 -20.17 -0.83 9.44
N LEU A 505 -21.22 -0.02 9.68
CA LEU A 505 -21.44 1.30 9.06
C LEU A 505 -21.23 2.45 10.04
N SER A 506 -20.90 2.15 11.30
CA SER A 506 -20.58 3.18 12.30
C SER A 506 -19.18 3.75 12.05
N PHE A 507 -19.02 5.05 12.30
CA PHE A 507 -17.73 5.72 12.08
C PHE A 507 -17.51 6.85 13.08
N ILE A 508 -16.25 7.26 13.23
CA ILE A 508 -15.84 8.39 14.06
C ILE A 508 -15.59 9.59 13.15
N ALA A 509 -16.10 10.75 13.55
CA ALA A 509 -15.89 12.01 12.85
C ALA A 509 -15.77 13.19 13.81
N HIS A 510 -15.18 14.28 13.34
CA HIS A 510 -15.16 15.53 14.08
C HIS A 510 -16.60 16.05 14.27
N ARG A 511 -16.89 16.58 15.46
CA ARG A 511 -18.27 16.99 15.85
C ARG A 511 -18.89 17.99 14.87
N GLU A 512 -18.12 18.92 14.34
CA GLU A 512 -18.61 19.92 13.39
C GLU A 512 -19.04 19.27 12.06
N GLU A 513 -18.32 18.24 11.59
CA GLU A 513 -18.61 17.52 10.34
C GLU A 513 -19.61 16.37 10.52
N ALA A 514 -19.87 15.96 11.76
CA ALA A 514 -20.68 14.79 12.08
C ALA A 514 -22.05 14.80 11.40
N GLN A 515 -22.74 15.95 11.39
CA GLN A 515 -24.06 16.07 10.79
C GLN A 515 -24.01 15.97 9.26
N ASN A 516 -23.00 16.58 8.65
CA ASN A 516 -22.82 16.58 7.20
C ASN A 516 -22.50 15.17 6.72
N ARG A 517 -21.51 14.49 7.31
CA ARG A 517 -21.15 13.11 7.00
C ARG A 517 -22.31 12.12 7.21
N ALA A 518 -23.04 12.25 8.33
CA ALA A 518 -24.23 11.43 8.59
C ALA A 518 -25.33 11.63 7.53
N ARG A 519 -25.50 12.86 7.03
CA ARG A 519 -26.46 13.19 5.97
C ARG A 519 -26.04 12.59 4.63
N GLN A 520 -24.77 12.68 4.29
CA GLN A 520 -24.21 12.07 3.10
C GLN A 520 -24.43 10.56 3.12
N MET A 521 -24.06 9.89 4.21
CA MET A 521 -24.23 8.47 4.42
C MET A 521 -25.69 8.03 4.29
N THR A 522 -26.63 8.70 5.01
CA THR A 522 -28.06 8.35 4.94
C THR A 522 -28.64 8.55 3.53
N THR A 523 -28.15 9.54 2.78
CA THR A 523 -28.61 9.80 1.41
C THR A 523 -28.10 8.74 0.44
N MET A 524 -26.85 8.30 0.59
CA MET A 524 -26.26 7.26 -0.22
C MET A 524 -26.90 5.90 0.05
N LEU A 525 -27.03 5.51 1.31
CA LEU A 525 -27.71 4.25 1.69
C LEU A 525 -29.14 4.20 1.17
N LYS A 526 -29.84 5.34 1.13
CA LYS A 526 -31.19 5.42 0.54
C LYS A 526 -31.19 5.13 -0.96
N LYS A 527 -30.14 5.42 -1.71
CA LYS A 527 -30.03 5.13 -3.15
C LYS A 527 -29.72 3.64 -3.38
N LEU A 528 -28.91 3.05 -2.53
CA LEU A 528 -28.36 1.69 -2.69
C LEU A 528 -29.23 0.60 -2.10
N ILE A 529 -29.86 0.85 -0.96
CA ILE A 529 -30.76 -0.13 -0.33
C ILE A 529 -32.04 -0.27 -1.16
N PRO A 530 -32.37 -1.48 -1.65
CA PRO A 530 -33.55 -1.70 -2.48
C PRO A 530 -34.84 -1.48 -1.67
N ARG A 531 -35.88 -1.02 -2.36
CA ARG A 531 -37.20 -0.86 -1.75
C ARG A 531 -37.71 -2.21 -1.23
N GLN A 532 -38.30 -2.17 -0.04
CA GLN A 532 -38.92 -3.33 0.60
C GLN A 532 -40.46 -3.21 0.59
N ASN A 533 -41.16 -4.26 1.02
CA ASN A 533 -42.62 -4.24 1.19
C ASN A 533 -43.07 -3.38 2.39
N PHE A 534 -42.14 -2.94 3.22
CA PHE A 534 -42.34 -2.04 4.35
C PHE A 534 -41.41 -0.83 4.23
N GLU A 535 -41.68 0.19 5.02
CA GLU A 535 -40.87 1.41 5.08
C GLU A 535 -39.54 1.13 5.80
N VAL A 536 -38.43 1.54 5.21
CA VAL A 536 -37.09 1.46 5.81
C VAL A 536 -36.66 2.85 6.23
N ASP A 537 -36.42 3.01 7.53
CA ASP A 537 -35.87 4.23 8.12
C ASP A 537 -34.35 4.07 8.25
N ILE A 538 -33.60 4.98 7.64
CA ILE A 538 -32.15 5.09 7.74
C ILE A 538 -31.86 6.29 8.61
N GLN A 539 -31.09 6.14 9.68
CA GLN A 539 -30.81 7.19 10.63
C GLN A 539 -29.32 7.20 10.98
N GLY A 540 -28.75 8.40 11.13
CA GLY A 540 -27.45 8.61 11.75
C GLY A 540 -27.66 9.23 13.12
N ALA A 541 -27.02 8.70 14.16
CA ALA A 541 -27.19 9.13 15.54
C ALA A 541 -25.85 9.30 16.25
N ILE A 542 -25.79 10.25 17.19
CA ILE A 542 -24.72 10.40 18.17
C ILE A 542 -25.31 10.03 19.53
N GLY A 543 -24.97 8.85 20.05
CA GLY A 543 -25.65 8.29 21.20
C GLY A 543 -27.17 8.19 20.97
N ALA A 544 -27.98 8.80 21.84
CA ALA A 544 -29.43 8.79 21.71
C ALA A 544 -29.99 9.85 20.73
N LYS A 545 -29.15 10.79 20.23
CA LYS A 545 -29.61 11.91 19.41
C LYS A 545 -29.48 11.59 17.92
N ILE A 546 -30.62 11.53 17.21
CA ILE A 546 -30.65 11.39 15.75
C ILE A 546 -30.25 12.73 15.12
N ILE A 547 -29.18 12.72 14.30
CA ILE A 547 -28.65 13.90 13.60
C ILE A 547 -28.96 13.90 12.10
N SER A 548 -29.27 12.73 11.53
CA SER A 548 -29.68 12.59 10.12
C SER A 548 -30.73 11.52 9.97
N ARG A 549 -31.62 11.69 8.97
CA ARG A 549 -32.67 10.71 8.65
C ARG A 549 -33.00 10.71 7.17
N ALA A 550 -33.11 9.51 6.61
CA ALA A 550 -33.68 9.27 5.29
C ALA A 550 -34.68 8.12 5.36
N THR A 551 -35.64 8.09 4.47
CA THR A 551 -36.69 7.06 4.46
C THR A 551 -36.86 6.50 3.06
N ILE A 552 -36.86 5.16 2.93
CA ILE A 552 -37.17 4.44 1.70
C ILE A 552 -38.65 4.05 1.75
N LYS A 553 -39.42 4.59 0.79
CA LYS A 553 -40.84 4.31 0.69
C LYS A 553 -41.07 2.85 0.25
N PRO A 554 -42.02 2.13 0.88
CA PRO A 554 -42.29 0.74 0.55
C PRO A 554 -42.95 0.60 -0.83
N TYR A 555 -42.85 -0.60 -1.42
CA TYR A 555 -43.72 -0.95 -2.55
C TYR A 555 -45.19 -0.84 -2.14
N ARG A 556 -46.01 -0.19 -2.94
CA ARG A 556 -47.45 -0.07 -2.75
C ARG A 556 -48.17 -0.74 -3.88
N LYS A 557 -49.01 -1.73 -3.54
CA LYS A 557 -50.03 -2.24 -4.45
C LYS A 557 -51.25 -1.32 -4.36
N ASP A 558 -51.80 -0.90 -5.50
CA ASP A 558 -53.06 -0.15 -5.48
C ASP A 558 -54.18 -1.14 -5.11
N VAL A 559 -54.58 -1.09 -3.84
CA VAL A 559 -55.67 -1.94 -3.32
C VAL A 559 -57.07 -1.38 -3.62
N THR A 560 -57.12 -0.17 -4.19
CA THR A 560 -58.35 0.58 -4.47
C THR A 560 -58.77 0.52 -5.94
N TRP A 561 -57.93 0.00 -6.85
CA TRP A 561 -58.18 -0.01 -8.29
C TRP A 561 -59.47 -0.72 -8.73
N LYS A 562 -59.99 -1.68 -7.92
CA LYS A 562 -61.26 -2.40 -8.18
C LYS A 562 -62.48 -1.66 -7.63
N ILE A 563 -62.33 -0.53 -6.95
CA ILE A 563 -63.44 0.23 -6.36
C ILE A 563 -63.87 1.26 -7.40
N HIS A 564 -64.79 0.88 -8.27
CA HIS A 564 -65.32 1.74 -9.34
C HIS A 564 -66.33 2.80 -8.85
N THR A 565 -66.91 2.62 -7.68
CA THR A 565 -67.89 3.56 -7.09
C THR A 565 -67.26 4.24 -5.87
N GLY A 566 -67.46 5.53 -5.73
CA GLY A 566 -66.86 6.39 -4.71
C GLY A 566 -67.35 6.11 -3.30
N ASP A 567 -67.16 4.89 -2.79
CA ASP A 567 -67.37 4.56 -1.38
C ASP A 567 -66.11 4.92 -0.57
N PRO A 568 -66.07 6.11 0.08
CA PRO A 568 -64.94 6.59 0.85
C PRO A 568 -64.59 5.68 2.01
N ASP A 569 -65.57 5.09 2.68
CA ASP A 569 -65.39 4.25 3.87
C ASP A 569 -64.70 2.92 3.53
N ARG A 570 -65.13 2.32 2.44
CA ARG A 570 -64.49 1.06 1.97
C ARG A 570 -63.05 1.29 1.53
N ARG A 571 -62.80 2.43 0.86
CA ARG A 571 -61.43 2.84 0.43
C ARG A 571 -60.55 3.06 1.65
N ALA A 572 -61.06 3.79 2.67
CA ALA A 572 -60.34 4.05 3.90
C ALA A 572 -59.99 2.78 4.66
N LYS A 573 -60.98 1.81 4.78
CA LYS A 573 -60.74 0.52 5.43
C LYS A 573 -59.67 -0.34 4.72
N LEU A 574 -59.63 -0.36 3.39
CA LEU A 574 -58.63 -1.10 2.64
C LEU A 574 -57.23 -0.49 2.79
N LEU A 575 -57.13 0.82 2.75
CA LEU A 575 -55.87 1.55 2.96
C LEU A 575 -55.37 1.36 4.41
N GLU A 576 -56.28 1.37 5.40
CA GLU A 576 -55.91 1.13 6.80
C GLU A 576 -55.48 -0.32 7.03
N LYS A 577 -56.14 -1.33 6.39
CA LYS A 577 -55.70 -2.72 6.43
C LYS A 577 -54.30 -2.89 5.81
N GLN A 578 -54.02 -2.22 4.68
CA GLN A 578 -52.72 -2.23 4.06
C GLN A 578 -51.67 -1.58 5.00
N ARG A 579 -51.98 -0.45 5.63
CA ARG A 579 -51.10 0.23 6.58
C ARG A 579 -50.76 -0.66 7.78
N ARG A 580 -51.77 -1.31 8.40
CA ARG A 580 -51.56 -2.26 9.51
C ARG A 580 -50.72 -3.46 9.09
N GLY A 581 -50.96 -4.02 7.89
CA GLY A 581 -50.17 -5.12 7.34
C GLY A 581 -48.69 -4.72 7.18
N LYS A 582 -48.41 -3.54 6.61
CA LYS A 582 -47.04 -3.03 6.46
C LYS A 582 -46.35 -2.76 7.79
N LYS A 583 -47.07 -2.25 8.80
CA LYS A 583 -46.54 -2.04 10.15
C LYS A 583 -46.14 -3.39 10.81
N ARG A 584 -46.93 -4.46 10.60
CA ARG A 584 -46.56 -5.82 11.06
C ARG A 584 -45.33 -6.36 10.32
N MET A 585 -45.24 -6.16 9.01
CA MET A 585 -44.07 -6.56 8.21
C MET A 585 -42.81 -5.83 8.65
N LYS A 586 -42.90 -4.55 8.98
CA LYS A 586 -41.77 -3.75 9.51
C LYS A 586 -41.25 -4.29 10.86
N ALA A 587 -42.14 -4.81 11.70
CA ALA A 587 -41.78 -5.34 13.01
C ALA A 587 -41.08 -6.73 12.96
N VAL A 588 -41.18 -7.46 11.84
CA VAL A 588 -40.64 -8.81 11.70
C VAL A 588 -39.57 -8.87 10.58
N GLY A 589 -39.64 -7.97 9.61
CA GLY A 589 -38.75 -7.95 8.45
C GLY A 589 -37.36 -7.43 8.78
N ARG A 590 -36.33 -8.19 8.46
CA ARG A 590 -34.95 -7.72 8.43
C ARG A 590 -34.68 -7.02 7.10
N VAL A 591 -33.87 -5.98 7.13
CA VAL A 591 -33.39 -5.28 5.92
C VAL A 591 -32.03 -5.84 5.59
N GLU A 592 -31.92 -6.48 4.45
CA GLU A 592 -30.60 -6.87 3.92
C GLU A 592 -29.93 -5.62 3.34
N VAL A 593 -28.71 -5.34 3.78
CA VAL A 593 -27.86 -4.29 3.24
C VAL A 593 -27.05 -4.91 2.11
N PRO A 594 -27.18 -4.43 0.87
CA PRO A 594 -26.39 -4.95 -0.25
C PRO A 594 -24.89 -4.69 -0.02
N GLN A 595 -24.05 -5.55 -0.56
CA GLN A 595 -22.60 -5.39 -0.53
C GLN A 595 -22.16 -4.03 -1.10
N ASP A 596 -22.79 -3.61 -2.19
CA ASP A 596 -22.53 -2.29 -2.80
C ASP A 596 -22.74 -1.12 -1.83
N ALA A 597 -23.57 -1.27 -0.80
CA ALA A 597 -23.79 -0.24 0.20
C ALA A 597 -22.58 -0.09 1.14
N PHE A 598 -21.89 -1.17 1.48
CA PHE A 598 -20.64 -1.11 2.25
C PHE A 598 -19.49 -0.57 1.39
N MET A 599 -19.39 -1.03 0.13
CA MET A 599 -18.37 -0.56 -0.80
C MET A 599 -18.54 0.93 -1.18
N ALA A 600 -19.76 1.41 -1.26
CA ALA A 600 -20.02 2.81 -1.60
C ALA A 600 -19.67 3.78 -0.46
N VAL A 601 -19.65 3.29 0.78
CA VAL A 601 -19.14 4.05 1.93
C VAL A 601 -17.65 4.35 1.77
N LEU A 602 -16.90 3.46 1.12
CA LEU A 602 -15.48 3.63 0.79
C LEU A 602 -15.24 4.72 -0.27
N LYS A 603 -16.25 5.01 -1.10
CA LYS A 603 -16.15 5.92 -2.26
C LYS A 603 -17.00 7.19 -2.08
N MET A 604 -17.12 7.70 -0.85
CA MET A 604 -17.87 8.92 -0.60
C MET A 604 -17.15 10.14 -1.16
N ASN A 605 -17.47 10.53 -2.41
CA ASN A 605 -17.06 11.79 -3.00
C ASN A 605 -18.20 12.82 -2.92
N ASP A 606 -17.89 14.07 -2.60
CA ASP A 606 -18.84 15.20 -2.54
C ASP A 606 -19.60 15.43 -3.86
N ASP A 607 -19.06 14.99 -5.00
CA ASP A 607 -19.66 15.18 -6.32
C ASP A 607 -20.87 14.29 -6.60
N ASP A 608 -21.02 13.16 -5.93
CA ASP A 608 -22.19 12.27 -6.07
C ASP A 608 -23.46 12.82 -5.40
N ILE A 609 -23.34 13.89 -4.64
CA ILE A 609 -24.43 14.51 -3.86
C ILE A 609 -25.05 15.70 -4.58
N LYS A 610 -24.29 16.42 -5.39
CA LYS A 610 -24.80 17.43 -6.31
C LYS A 610 -25.41 16.74 -7.51
N GLY A 611 -26.52 16.04 -7.28
CA GLY A 611 -27.27 15.36 -8.31
C GLY A 611 -27.47 16.23 -9.54
N LYS A 612 -27.02 15.76 -10.70
CA LYS A 612 -27.54 16.11 -12.00
C LYS A 612 -29.01 15.72 -12.09
#